data_c8bc2147d2bdb3ef4298882f47fda1f4
#
_entry.id   c8bc2147d2bdb3ef4298882f47fda1f4
#
_cell.length_a   1.000
_cell.length_b   1.000
_cell.length_c   1.000
_cell.angle_alpha   90.00
_cell.angle_beta   90.00
_cell.angle_gamma   90.00
#
_symmetry.space_group_name_H-M   'P 1'
#
loop_
_entity.id
_entity.type
_entity.pdbx_description
1 polymer ?
#
loop_
_entity_poly.entity_id
_entity_poly.type
_entity_poly.pdbx_seq_one_letter_code
_entity_poly.pdbx_strand_id
1 'polypeptide(L)'
;MSDGAKRKTGLTANAVKHARPREKDYKLSDRDGLYLLVKTTGIRYWRMNYRFGGQQRTLSFGRWPEILLGDARELLLEARRKLAKGLDPLEQAKLDKIAKSIAATNTFQAVAEEWLEKIEKEGLAAITLKKARWLLAQTYPALGKRPISEITAHELLLVLKKVEASKRYDTANRIRSTCSQVFRYAIATARAERDICSDLRGALVTPRTTHRAAITTPTEAGGLLRAVEDYDGNDLTRIALRLLPHLFVRPGELRWAEWSEFDFDKAVWTIPDHKMKMRRPHAVPLSRQALAIIGEIEHDAGYSAFLFPSLRALDRPMSDNTINAALRRLGFSKDQMTGHGFRAMAATLLNEMGIWNPDAIERQLAHADGNSIRRAYARGQYWEERVRMMQHWSDYIDQLRDGATILRPKFGHSAS
;
A
#
# COMPACT_ATOMS: atom_id res chain seq x y z
N MET A 1 6.22 39.72 -73.67
CA MET A 1 4.88 39.21 -73.37
C MET A 1 4.94 38.49 -72.04
N SER A 2 4.51 39.11 -70.96
CA SER A 2 4.61 38.52 -69.60
C SER A 2 3.41 37.62 -69.37
N ASP A 3 3.70 36.34 -69.20
CA ASP A 3 2.71 35.35 -68.87
C ASP A 3 2.32 35.52 -67.37
N GLY A 4 1.14 36.13 -67.19
CA GLY A 4 0.61 36.43 -65.88
C GLY A 4 0.13 35.15 -65.17
N ALA A 5 0.96 34.61 -64.29
CA ALA A 5 0.57 33.55 -63.38
C ALA A 5 -0.63 33.97 -62.52
N LYS A 6 -1.86 33.56 -62.90
CA LYS A 6 -3.08 33.71 -62.11
C LYS A 6 -2.85 33.13 -60.74
N ARG A 7 -2.68 33.97 -59.71
CA ARG A 7 -2.75 33.56 -58.32
C ARG A 7 -4.08 32.80 -58.12
N LYS A 8 -4.03 31.49 -57.92
CA LYS A 8 -5.21 30.70 -57.55
C LYS A 8 -5.76 31.24 -56.25
N THR A 9 -6.85 31.97 -56.31
CA THR A 9 -7.63 32.42 -55.16
C THR A 9 -8.08 31.15 -54.45
N GLY A 10 -7.71 30.96 -53.17
CA GLY A 10 -8.10 29.81 -52.36
C GLY A 10 -9.62 29.67 -52.22
N LEU A 11 -10.09 28.52 -51.80
CA LEU A 11 -11.51 28.25 -51.54
C LEU A 11 -12.11 29.25 -50.56
N THR A 12 -13.38 29.59 -50.80
CA THR A 12 -14.19 30.37 -49.84
C THR A 12 -15.13 29.44 -49.04
N ALA A 13 -15.50 29.84 -47.85
CA ALA A 13 -16.45 29.10 -47.02
C ALA A 13 -17.79 28.89 -47.76
N ASN A 14 -18.20 29.87 -48.56
CA ASN A 14 -19.41 29.76 -49.38
C ASN A 14 -19.31 28.72 -50.48
N ALA A 15 -18.15 28.63 -51.17
CA ALA A 15 -17.91 27.60 -52.16
C ALA A 15 -17.92 26.17 -51.56
N VAL A 16 -17.37 26.03 -50.36
CA VAL A 16 -17.39 24.78 -49.59
C VAL A 16 -18.83 24.40 -49.22
N LYS A 17 -19.61 25.37 -48.73
CA LYS A 17 -21.00 25.15 -48.27
C LYS A 17 -21.91 24.71 -49.44
N HIS A 18 -21.73 25.27 -50.61
CA HIS A 18 -22.59 25.01 -51.80
C HIS A 18 -22.03 23.93 -52.73
N ALA A 19 -20.97 23.22 -52.34
CA ALA A 19 -20.45 22.12 -53.12
C ALA A 19 -21.45 20.93 -53.07
N ARG A 20 -22.08 20.64 -54.23
CA ARG A 20 -23.08 19.57 -54.39
C ARG A 20 -22.44 18.32 -54.96
N PRO A 21 -22.94 17.11 -54.66
CA PRO A 21 -22.47 15.86 -55.26
C PRO A 21 -22.68 15.92 -56.80
N ARG A 22 -21.81 15.16 -57.52
CA ARG A 22 -21.87 14.98 -58.98
C ARG A 22 -21.86 13.49 -59.26
N GLU A 23 -21.99 13.08 -60.53
CA GLU A 23 -21.94 11.71 -60.97
C GLU A 23 -20.60 10.99 -60.62
N LYS A 24 -19.52 11.78 -60.50
CA LYS A 24 -18.19 11.26 -60.08
C LYS A 24 -17.65 12.11 -58.96
N ASP A 25 -16.84 11.49 -58.11
CA ASP A 25 -16.07 12.19 -57.07
C ASP A 25 -15.22 13.29 -57.71
N TYR A 26 -15.21 14.50 -57.11
CA TYR A 26 -14.40 15.60 -57.63
C TYR A 26 -13.71 16.37 -56.48
N LYS A 27 -12.67 17.11 -56.89
CA LYS A 27 -11.84 17.88 -55.96
C LYS A 27 -12.06 19.36 -56.15
N LEU A 28 -12.23 20.09 -55.07
CA LEU A 28 -12.13 21.54 -55.03
C LEU A 28 -10.79 21.91 -54.36
N SER A 29 -9.84 22.39 -55.19
CA SER A 29 -8.48 22.68 -54.71
C SER A 29 -8.45 24.03 -53.95
N ASP A 30 -7.76 24.07 -52.85
CA ASP A 30 -7.44 25.30 -52.10
C ASP A 30 -5.98 25.72 -52.36
N ARG A 31 -5.13 25.71 -51.40
CA ARG A 31 -3.72 26.11 -51.45
C ARG A 31 -2.83 24.93 -51.02
N ASP A 32 -1.58 24.94 -51.46
CA ASP A 32 -0.52 24.08 -50.89
C ASP A 32 -0.85 22.56 -50.85
N GLY A 33 -1.60 22.07 -51.80
CA GLY A 33 -2.01 20.65 -51.87
C GLY A 33 -3.29 20.33 -51.09
N LEU A 34 -3.87 21.29 -50.33
CA LEU A 34 -5.18 21.14 -49.69
C LEU A 34 -6.31 21.12 -50.71
N TYR A 35 -7.27 20.23 -50.54
CA TYR A 35 -8.48 20.17 -51.36
C TYR A 35 -9.65 19.57 -50.55
N LEU A 36 -10.86 19.95 -50.97
CA LEU A 36 -12.09 19.32 -50.53
C LEU A 36 -12.46 18.23 -51.57
N LEU A 37 -12.50 16.97 -51.13
CA LEU A 37 -13.01 15.87 -51.96
C LEU A 37 -14.53 15.78 -51.70
N VAL A 38 -15.31 15.98 -52.75
CA VAL A 38 -16.78 15.83 -52.74
C VAL A 38 -17.09 14.44 -53.31
N LYS A 39 -17.69 13.58 -52.52
CA LYS A 39 -18.11 12.26 -52.93
C LYS A 39 -19.46 12.26 -53.64
N THR A 40 -19.73 11.30 -54.50
CA THR A 40 -21.05 11.05 -55.13
C THR A 40 -22.17 10.92 -54.09
N THR A 41 -21.84 10.40 -52.89
CA THR A 41 -22.77 10.30 -51.75
C THR A 41 -23.08 11.64 -51.03
N GLY A 42 -22.47 12.76 -51.48
CA GLY A 42 -22.57 14.06 -50.84
C GLY A 42 -21.65 14.30 -49.67
N ILE A 43 -20.94 13.28 -49.16
CA ILE A 43 -19.95 13.43 -48.10
C ILE A 43 -18.74 14.19 -48.63
N ARG A 44 -18.21 15.10 -47.83
CA ARG A 44 -17.09 15.99 -48.19
C ARG A 44 -15.94 15.77 -47.20
N TYR A 45 -14.71 15.55 -47.72
CA TYR A 45 -13.52 15.31 -46.96
C TYR A 45 -12.43 16.32 -47.26
N TRP A 46 -11.83 16.90 -46.23
CA TRP A 46 -10.60 17.65 -46.37
C TRP A 46 -9.41 16.72 -46.49
N ARG A 47 -8.62 16.92 -47.55
CA ARG A 47 -7.42 16.14 -47.83
C ARG A 47 -6.28 17.01 -48.32
N MET A 48 -5.04 16.56 -48.07
CA MET A 48 -3.82 17.20 -48.58
C MET A 48 -3.03 16.18 -49.38
N ASN A 49 -2.65 16.56 -50.64
CA ASN A 49 -1.65 15.83 -51.38
C ASN A 49 -0.27 16.44 -51.12
N TYR A 50 0.73 15.60 -50.89
CA TYR A 50 2.11 16.02 -50.65
C TYR A 50 3.09 14.96 -51.20
N ARG A 51 4.38 15.31 -51.33
CA ARG A 51 5.46 14.40 -51.64
C ARG A 51 6.36 14.17 -50.45
N PHE A 52 6.71 12.92 -50.19
CA PHE A 52 7.66 12.54 -49.16
C PHE A 52 8.49 11.32 -49.67
N GLY A 53 9.82 11.42 -49.55
CA GLY A 53 10.72 10.37 -50.05
C GLY A 53 10.53 10.07 -51.56
N GLY A 54 10.23 11.09 -52.37
CA GLY A 54 9.98 10.92 -53.80
C GLY A 54 8.58 10.42 -54.18
N GLN A 55 7.78 9.94 -53.22
CA GLN A 55 6.44 9.38 -53.44
C GLN A 55 5.34 10.40 -53.17
N GLN A 56 4.28 10.37 -53.97
CA GLN A 56 3.09 11.15 -53.73
C GLN A 56 2.19 10.47 -52.70
N ARG A 57 1.81 11.19 -51.65
CA ARG A 57 0.95 10.72 -50.54
C ARG A 57 -0.24 11.64 -50.34
N THR A 58 -1.31 11.08 -49.70
CA THR A 58 -2.51 11.84 -49.38
C THR A 58 -2.81 11.71 -47.90
N LEU A 59 -2.93 12.83 -47.18
CA LEU A 59 -3.36 12.91 -45.80
C LEU A 59 -4.83 13.36 -45.74
N SER A 60 -5.65 12.68 -44.95
CA SER A 60 -7.05 13.07 -44.72
C SER A 60 -7.15 13.78 -43.35
N PHE A 61 -7.73 14.99 -43.36
CA PHE A 61 -7.92 15.75 -42.12
C PHE A 61 -9.28 15.48 -41.46
N GLY A 62 -10.29 15.07 -42.22
CA GLY A 62 -11.62 14.76 -41.70
C GLY A 62 -12.75 15.25 -42.58
N ARG A 63 -13.97 15.26 -42.03
CA ARG A 63 -15.20 15.59 -42.74
C ARG A 63 -15.59 17.06 -42.60
N TRP A 64 -16.16 17.60 -43.65
CA TRP A 64 -16.97 18.82 -43.53
C TRP A 64 -18.42 18.37 -43.17
N PRO A 65 -19.17 19.06 -42.27
CA PRO A 65 -18.87 20.32 -41.59
C PRO A 65 -18.16 20.22 -40.26
N GLU A 66 -17.74 19.00 -39.79
CA GLU A 66 -17.03 18.79 -38.53
C GLU A 66 -15.73 19.62 -38.49
N ILE A 67 -15.06 19.71 -39.64
CA ILE A 67 -13.87 20.56 -39.85
C ILE A 67 -14.22 21.63 -40.84
N LEU A 68 -14.14 22.89 -40.42
CA LEU A 68 -14.37 24.07 -41.28
C LEU A 68 -13.13 24.36 -42.12
N LEU A 69 -13.27 25.26 -43.11
CA LEU A 69 -12.16 25.68 -43.98
C LEU A 69 -10.97 26.28 -43.23
N GLY A 70 -11.25 27.04 -42.15
CA GLY A 70 -10.23 27.62 -41.27
C GLY A 70 -9.41 26.52 -40.62
N ASP A 71 -10.08 25.57 -39.98
CA ASP A 71 -9.48 24.44 -39.26
C ASP A 71 -8.66 23.53 -40.21
N ALA A 72 -9.17 23.28 -41.43
CA ALA A 72 -8.47 22.52 -42.45
C ALA A 72 -7.15 23.19 -42.87
N ARG A 73 -7.11 24.56 -42.92
CA ARG A 73 -5.90 25.32 -43.20
C ARG A 73 -4.90 25.29 -42.05
N GLU A 74 -5.35 25.27 -40.80
CA GLU A 74 -4.49 25.10 -39.65
C GLU A 74 -3.85 23.71 -39.65
N LEU A 75 -4.64 22.65 -39.86
CA LEU A 75 -4.15 21.28 -40.02
C LEU A 75 -3.15 21.15 -41.18
N LEU A 76 -3.37 21.84 -42.29
CA LEU A 76 -2.42 21.93 -43.40
C LEU A 76 -1.09 22.52 -42.94
N LEU A 77 -1.11 23.63 -42.20
CA LEU A 77 0.11 24.29 -41.70
C LEU A 77 0.89 23.39 -40.78
N GLU A 78 0.19 22.69 -39.88
CA GLU A 78 0.83 21.69 -39.00
C GLU A 78 1.47 20.54 -39.77
N ALA A 79 0.76 19.98 -40.76
CA ALA A 79 1.28 18.92 -41.61
C ALA A 79 2.54 19.39 -42.39
N ARG A 80 2.54 20.62 -42.88
CA ARG A 80 3.71 21.19 -43.59
C ARG A 80 4.88 21.47 -42.64
N ARG A 81 4.64 21.87 -41.41
CA ARG A 81 5.71 21.99 -40.38
C ARG A 81 6.36 20.62 -40.10
N LYS A 82 5.58 19.53 -40.04
CA LYS A 82 6.12 18.17 -39.89
C LYS A 82 7.00 17.80 -41.11
N LEU A 83 6.50 18.05 -42.33
CA LEU A 83 7.27 17.79 -43.56
C LEU A 83 8.59 18.57 -43.60
N ALA A 84 8.58 19.85 -43.20
CA ALA A 84 9.78 20.67 -43.14
C ALA A 84 10.83 20.15 -42.16
N LYS A 85 10.40 19.40 -41.14
CA LYS A 85 11.28 18.70 -40.17
C LYS A 85 11.69 17.30 -40.64
N GLY A 86 11.36 16.90 -41.86
CA GLY A 86 11.66 15.57 -42.39
C GLY A 86 10.78 14.45 -41.85
N LEU A 87 9.63 14.79 -41.22
CA LEU A 87 8.68 13.83 -40.68
C LEU A 87 7.48 13.64 -41.62
N ASP A 88 7.11 12.38 -41.89
CA ASP A 88 5.91 12.07 -42.64
C ASP A 88 4.64 12.23 -41.80
N PRO A 89 3.73 13.19 -42.11
CA PRO A 89 2.51 13.39 -41.34
C PRO A 89 1.60 12.15 -41.30
N LEU A 90 1.57 11.33 -42.34
CA LEU A 90 0.76 10.11 -42.40
C LEU A 90 1.28 9.04 -41.43
N GLU A 91 2.60 8.81 -41.43
CA GLU A 91 3.22 7.87 -40.49
C GLU A 91 3.08 8.35 -39.04
N GLN A 92 3.26 9.66 -38.80
CA GLN A 92 3.03 10.22 -37.46
C GLN A 92 1.57 10.03 -36.99
N ALA A 93 0.59 10.25 -37.85
CA ALA A 93 -0.82 10.04 -37.51
C ALA A 93 -1.13 8.57 -37.21
N LYS A 94 -0.46 7.62 -37.91
CA LYS A 94 -0.57 6.17 -37.59
C LYS A 94 0.05 5.86 -36.23
N LEU A 95 1.25 6.37 -35.96
CA LEU A 95 1.93 6.17 -34.68
C LEU A 95 1.11 6.76 -33.54
N ASP A 96 0.57 7.97 -33.69
CA ASP A 96 -0.30 8.61 -32.70
C ASP A 96 -1.57 7.79 -32.43
N LYS A 97 -2.17 7.20 -33.47
CA LYS A 97 -3.34 6.32 -33.32
C LYS A 97 -2.99 5.02 -32.58
N ILE A 98 -1.85 4.42 -32.89
CA ILE A 98 -1.36 3.22 -32.19
C ILE A 98 -1.06 3.56 -30.73
N ALA A 99 -0.36 4.67 -30.48
CA ALA A 99 -0.06 5.12 -29.12
C ALA A 99 -1.34 5.36 -28.29
N LYS A 100 -2.35 6.03 -28.86
CA LYS A 100 -3.66 6.19 -28.23
C LYS A 100 -4.37 4.87 -27.94
N SER A 101 -4.30 3.92 -28.87
CA SER A 101 -4.88 2.58 -28.67
C SER A 101 -4.18 1.82 -27.54
N ILE A 102 -2.85 1.88 -27.50
CA ILE A 102 -2.05 1.28 -26.42
C ILE A 102 -2.34 1.97 -25.09
N ALA A 103 -2.40 3.30 -25.08
CA ALA A 103 -2.73 4.07 -23.86
C ALA A 103 -4.13 3.72 -23.33
N ALA A 104 -5.12 3.53 -24.20
CA ALA A 104 -6.47 3.14 -23.83
C ALA A 104 -6.55 1.76 -23.15
N THR A 105 -5.65 0.84 -23.45
CA THR A 105 -5.55 -0.48 -22.78
C THR A 105 -4.74 -0.41 -21.48
N ASN A 106 -3.79 0.52 -21.37
CA ASN A 106 -2.92 0.71 -20.22
C ASN A 106 -3.55 1.68 -19.20
N THR A 107 -4.75 1.36 -18.72
CA THR A 107 -5.39 2.16 -17.68
C THR A 107 -4.68 2.01 -16.35
N PHE A 108 -4.79 2.99 -15.46
CA PHE A 108 -4.18 2.93 -14.12
C PHE A 108 -4.60 1.68 -13.36
N GLN A 109 -5.89 1.31 -13.42
CA GLN A 109 -6.38 0.11 -12.75
C GLN A 109 -5.81 -1.17 -13.34
N ALA A 110 -5.74 -1.30 -14.66
CA ALA A 110 -5.17 -2.48 -15.31
C ALA A 110 -3.70 -2.68 -14.91
N VAL A 111 -2.91 -1.61 -14.95
CA VAL A 111 -1.49 -1.64 -14.53
C VAL A 111 -1.34 -1.92 -13.03
N ALA A 112 -2.23 -1.39 -12.20
CA ALA A 112 -2.22 -1.62 -10.76
C ALA A 112 -2.55 -3.08 -10.40
N GLU A 113 -3.54 -3.69 -11.08
CA GLU A 113 -3.88 -5.11 -10.85
C GLU A 113 -2.72 -6.03 -11.32
N GLU A 114 -2.11 -5.74 -12.46
CA GLU A 114 -0.93 -6.48 -12.94
C GLU A 114 0.26 -6.36 -11.95
N TRP A 115 0.48 -5.17 -11.40
CA TRP A 115 1.49 -4.98 -10.36
C TRP A 115 1.14 -5.78 -9.08
N LEU A 116 -0.13 -5.83 -8.67
CA LEU A 116 -0.57 -6.62 -7.53
C LEU A 116 -0.34 -8.11 -7.76
N GLU A 117 -0.63 -8.63 -8.95
CA GLU A 117 -0.34 -10.03 -9.31
C GLU A 117 1.16 -10.33 -9.26
N LYS A 118 1.98 -9.38 -9.75
CA LYS A 118 3.44 -9.53 -9.70
C LYS A 118 3.93 -9.67 -8.26
N ILE A 119 3.57 -8.76 -7.35
CA ILE A 119 4.04 -8.80 -5.96
C ILE A 119 3.45 -10.00 -5.19
N GLU A 120 2.29 -10.51 -5.58
CA GLU A 120 1.73 -11.76 -5.06
C GLU A 120 2.59 -12.95 -5.45
N LYS A 121 2.99 -13.06 -6.73
CA LYS A 121 3.93 -14.07 -7.23
C LYS A 121 5.32 -13.99 -6.59
N GLU A 122 5.74 -12.80 -6.18
CA GLU A 122 6.98 -12.56 -5.42
C GLU A 122 6.87 -12.96 -3.93
N GLY A 123 5.70 -13.47 -3.50
CA GLY A 123 5.49 -14.00 -2.14
C GLY A 123 5.18 -12.94 -1.09
N LEU A 124 4.61 -11.78 -1.50
CA LEU A 124 4.14 -10.79 -0.53
C LEU A 124 3.06 -11.39 0.37
N ALA A 125 3.12 -11.11 1.67
CA ALA A 125 2.14 -11.62 2.64
C ALA A 125 0.71 -11.19 2.27
N ALA A 126 -0.26 -12.11 2.32
CA ALA A 126 -1.66 -11.91 1.92
C ALA A 126 -2.31 -10.68 2.60
N ILE A 127 -1.99 -10.43 3.88
CA ILE A 127 -2.48 -9.26 4.61
C ILE A 127 -1.95 -7.93 4.02
N THR A 128 -0.70 -7.92 3.55
CA THR A 128 -0.09 -6.74 2.91
C THR A 128 -0.68 -6.52 1.53
N LEU A 129 -0.87 -7.59 0.75
CA LEU A 129 -1.52 -7.55 -0.55
C LEU A 129 -2.97 -7.03 -0.44
N LYS A 130 -3.76 -7.57 0.51
CA LYS A 130 -5.12 -7.09 0.79
C LYS A 130 -5.15 -5.60 1.11
N LYS A 131 -4.17 -5.11 1.89
CA LYS A 131 -4.05 -3.69 2.23
C LYS A 131 -3.67 -2.85 1.03
N ALA A 132 -2.74 -3.28 0.19
CA ALA A 132 -2.35 -2.57 -1.03
C ALA A 132 -3.55 -2.45 -1.99
N ARG A 133 -4.29 -3.54 -2.18
CA ARG A 133 -5.52 -3.58 -2.99
C ARG A 133 -6.58 -2.61 -2.46
N TRP A 134 -6.80 -2.58 -1.15
CA TRP A 134 -7.72 -1.64 -0.52
C TRP A 134 -7.29 -0.16 -0.69
N LEU A 135 -5.99 0.14 -0.59
CA LEU A 135 -5.46 1.49 -0.80
C LEU A 135 -5.67 1.95 -2.24
N LEU A 136 -5.38 1.10 -3.23
CA LEU A 136 -5.56 1.40 -4.65
C LEU A 136 -7.04 1.57 -5.01
N ALA A 137 -7.92 0.77 -4.43
CA ALA A 137 -9.36 0.88 -4.64
C ALA A 137 -9.92 2.27 -4.29
N GLN A 138 -9.26 3.03 -3.38
CA GLN A 138 -9.65 4.41 -3.07
C GLN A 138 -9.42 5.38 -4.25
N THR A 139 -8.56 5.02 -5.20
CA THR A 139 -8.21 5.86 -6.35
C THR A 139 -8.97 5.50 -7.63
N TYR A 140 -9.47 4.27 -7.74
CA TYR A 140 -10.11 3.75 -8.95
C TYR A 140 -11.34 4.54 -9.42
N PRO A 141 -12.22 5.07 -8.55
CA PRO A 141 -13.36 5.85 -9.03
C PRO A 141 -12.98 7.09 -9.85
N ALA A 142 -11.82 7.69 -9.55
CA ALA A 142 -11.35 8.90 -10.24
C ALA A 142 -10.32 8.60 -11.34
N LEU A 143 -9.39 7.67 -11.09
CA LEU A 143 -8.22 7.46 -11.92
C LEU A 143 -8.21 6.10 -12.63
N GLY A 144 -9.03 5.14 -12.18
CA GLY A 144 -8.94 3.74 -12.61
C GLY A 144 -9.01 3.54 -14.12
N LYS A 145 -9.92 4.25 -14.79
CA LYS A 145 -10.14 4.14 -16.25
C LYS A 145 -9.25 5.07 -17.09
N ARG A 146 -8.45 5.93 -16.45
CA ARG A 146 -7.54 6.85 -17.14
C ARG A 146 -6.29 6.10 -17.62
N PRO A 147 -5.78 6.38 -18.83
CA PRO A 147 -4.46 5.92 -19.23
C PRO A 147 -3.41 6.38 -18.22
N ILE A 148 -2.57 5.45 -17.73
CA ILE A 148 -1.60 5.76 -16.67
C ILE A 148 -0.60 6.85 -17.10
N SER A 149 -0.25 6.89 -18.38
CA SER A 149 0.65 7.91 -18.97
C SER A 149 0.06 9.32 -18.97
N GLU A 150 -1.26 9.47 -18.87
CA GLU A 150 -1.95 10.76 -18.96
C GLU A 150 -2.35 11.33 -17.59
N ILE A 151 -2.19 10.54 -16.52
CA ILE A 151 -2.55 11.00 -15.17
C ILE A 151 -1.53 12.03 -14.69
N THR A 152 -2.05 13.17 -14.23
CA THR A 152 -1.23 14.25 -13.68
C THR A 152 -1.12 14.17 -12.17
N ALA A 153 -0.06 14.79 -11.61
CA ALA A 153 0.10 14.93 -10.16
C ALA A 153 -1.09 15.66 -9.52
N HIS A 154 -1.67 16.64 -10.23
CA HIS A 154 -2.84 17.40 -9.76
C HIS A 154 -4.07 16.49 -9.58
N GLU A 155 -4.38 15.62 -10.54
CA GLU A 155 -5.52 14.69 -10.45
C GLU A 155 -5.37 13.74 -9.26
N LEU A 156 -4.18 13.17 -9.05
CA LEU A 156 -3.91 12.34 -7.89
C LEU A 156 -4.02 13.15 -6.58
N LEU A 157 -3.51 14.38 -6.55
CA LEU A 157 -3.59 15.24 -5.37
C LEU A 157 -5.04 15.48 -4.94
N LEU A 158 -5.96 15.71 -5.87
CA LEU A 158 -7.39 15.87 -5.57
C LEU A 158 -7.96 14.65 -4.84
N VAL A 159 -7.61 13.44 -5.29
CA VAL A 159 -8.03 12.19 -4.62
C VAL A 159 -7.44 12.11 -3.21
N LEU A 160 -6.16 12.41 -3.05
CA LEU A 160 -5.47 12.36 -1.76
C LEU A 160 -6.04 13.41 -0.77
N LYS A 161 -6.32 14.63 -1.24
CA LYS A 161 -6.93 15.69 -0.42
C LYS A 161 -8.35 15.33 0.03
N LYS A 162 -9.13 14.63 -0.79
CA LYS A 162 -10.45 14.11 -0.37
C LYS A 162 -10.33 13.10 0.78
N VAL A 163 -9.32 12.22 0.77
CA VAL A 163 -9.04 11.30 1.88
C VAL A 163 -8.55 12.06 3.11
N GLU A 164 -7.72 13.06 2.93
CA GLU A 164 -7.16 13.91 3.98
C GLU A 164 -8.26 14.73 4.68
N ALA A 165 -9.25 15.24 3.94
CA ALA A 165 -10.40 15.95 4.48
C ALA A 165 -11.21 15.11 5.49
N SER A 166 -11.16 13.78 5.37
CA SER A 166 -11.72 12.83 6.37
C SER A 166 -10.77 12.58 7.55
N LYS A 167 -9.75 13.40 7.77
CA LYS A 167 -8.72 13.29 8.82
C LYS A 167 -7.90 11.98 8.76
N ARG A 168 -7.92 11.28 7.62
CA ARG A 168 -7.18 10.03 7.41
C ARG A 168 -5.80 10.29 6.80
N TYR A 169 -4.99 11.10 7.48
CA TYR A 169 -3.68 11.58 7.00
C TYR A 169 -2.70 10.44 6.65
N ASP A 170 -2.56 9.45 7.56
CA ASP A 170 -1.72 8.27 7.30
C ASP A 170 -2.20 7.48 6.07
N THR A 171 -3.51 7.32 5.90
CA THR A 171 -4.09 6.64 4.75
C THR A 171 -3.77 7.37 3.44
N ALA A 172 -3.91 8.71 3.40
CA ALA A 172 -3.58 9.50 2.21
C ALA A 172 -2.10 9.36 1.83
N ASN A 173 -1.18 9.42 2.80
CA ASN A 173 0.24 9.20 2.57
C ASN A 173 0.56 7.77 2.08
N ARG A 174 -0.13 6.76 2.62
CA ARG A 174 0.01 5.37 2.16
C ARG A 174 -0.52 5.16 0.74
N ILE A 175 -1.66 5.76 0.39
CA ILE A 175 -2.19 5.74 -0.99
C ILE A 175 -1.14 6.32 -1.93
N ARG A 176 -0.60 7.53 -1.64
CA ARG A 176 0.45 8.15 -2.44
C ARG A 176 1.65 7.21 -2.63
N SER A 177 2.13 6.59 -1.54
CA SER A 177 3.26 5.66 -1.58
C SER A 177 2.97 4.40 -2.40
N THR A 178 1.74 3.86 -2.32
CA THR A 178 1.33 2.68 -3.09
C THR A 178 1.17 3.03 -4.57
N CYS A 179 0.57 4.18 -4.91
CA CYS A 179 0.51 4.67 -6.28
C CYS A 179 1.92 4.87 -6.87
N SER A 180 2.86 5.40 -6.09
CA SER A 180 4.27 5.51 -6.52
C SER A 180 4.87 4.16 -6.92
N GLN A 181 4.53 3.07 -6.23
CA GLN A 181 4.99 1.73 -6.61
C GLN A 181 4.38 1.28 -7.94
N VAL A 182 3.09 1.57 -8.18
CA VAL A 182 2.43 1.29 -9.47
C VAL A 182 3.05 2.10 -10.61
N PHE A 183 3.29 3.41 -10.40
CA PHE A 183 3.95 4.24 -11.41
C PHE A 183 5.37 3.76 -11.73
N ARG A 184 6.15 3.38 -10.72
CA ARG A 184 7.49 2.80 -10.95
C ARG A 184 7.44 1.49 -11.72
N TYR A 185 6.43 0.66 -11.46
CA TYR A 185 6.18 -0.54 -12.25
C TYR A 185 5.82 -0.19 -13.70
N ALA A 186 4.97 0.82 -13.91
CA ALA A 186 4.61 1.31 -15.24
C ALA A 186 5.84 1.84 -16.00
N ILE A 187 6.76 2.54 -15.32
CA ILE A 187 8.02 3.01 -15.90
C ILE A 187 8.89 1.81 -16.31
N ALA A 188 9.06 0.84 -15.42
CA ALA A 188 9.86 -0.36 -15.70
C ALA A 188 9.33 -1.21 -16.86
N THR A 189 8.03 -1.07 -17.19
CA THR A 189 7.35 -1.74 -18.29
C THR A 189 7.04 -0.81 -19.47
N ALA A 190 7.72 0.35 -19.55
CA ALA A 190 7.61 1.35 -20.61
C ALA A 190 6.19 1.89 -20.87
N ARG A 191 5.34 1.95 -19.84
CA ARG A 191 3.96 2.45 -19.90
C ARG A 191 3.77 3.84 -19.28
N ALA A 192 4.78 4.34 -18.58
CA ALA A 192 4.84 5.71 -18.07
C ALA A 192 6.29 6.22 -18.12
N GLU A 193 6.46 7.53 -18.19
CA GLU A 193 7.80 8.16 -18.27
C GLU A 193 8.33 8.56 -16.91
N ARG A 194 7.45 8.87 -15.94
CA ARG A 194 7.83 9.38 -14.61
C ARG A 194 6.85 8.96 -13.52
N ASP A 195 7.33 8.93 -12.28
CA ASP A 195 6.52 8.77 -11.08
C ASP A 195 6.01 10.13 -10.60
N ILE A 196 4.76 10.45 -10.95
CA ILE A 196 4.11 11.71 -10.56
C ILE A 196 3.89 11.85 -9.04
N CYS A 197 3.93 10.73 -8.29
CA CYS A 197 3.73 10.75 -6.84
C CYS A 197 4.94 11.37 -6.12
N SER A 198 6.10 11.43 -6.76
CA SER A 198 7.30 12.07 -6.23
C SER A 198 7.12 13.57 -6.08
N ASP A 199 6.39 14.22 -7.00
CA ASP A 199 6.10 15.65 -6.99
C ASP A 199 5.17 16.05 -5.84
N LEU A 200 4.45 15.09 -5.26
CA LEU A 200 3.52 15.29 -4.15
C LEU A 200 4.15 15.11 -2.78
N ARG A 201 5.48 14.99 -2.69
CA ARG A 201 6.20 14.98 -1.40
C ARG A 201 6.03 16.36 -0.74
N GLY A 202 5.60 16.35 0.52
CA GLY A 202 5.32 17.58 1.27
C GLY A 202 3.95 18.23 1.00
N ALA A 203 3.17 17.75 0.00
CA ALA A 203 1.84 18.30 -0.30
C ALA A 203 0.75 17.81 0.67
N LEU A 204 0.99 16.73 1.40
CA LEU A 204 0.07 16.14 2.37
C LEU A 204 0.53 16.42 3.79
N VAL A 205 -0.44 16.49 4.72
CA VAL A 205 -0.14 16.57 6.14
C VAL A 205 0.63 15.33 6.58
N THR A 206 1.78 15.52 7.21
CA THR A 206 2.55 14.44 7.82
C THR A 206 1.89 14.09 9.16
N PRO A 207 1.34 12.87 9.33
CA PRO A 207 0.78 12.49 10.62
C PRO A 207 1.88 12.46 11.69
N ARG A 208 1.59 13.00 12.86
CA ARG A 208 2.49 12.83 14.00
C ARG A 208 2.51 11.34 14.37
N THR A 209 3.70 10.78 14.46
CA THR A 209 3.87 9.41 14.94
C THR A 209 3.56 9.40 16.42
N THR A 210 2.44 8.80 16.82
CA THR A 210 2.14 8.49 18.21
C THR A 210 2.60 7.07 18.49
N HIS A 211 3.41 6.90 19.54
CA HIS A 211 3.71 5.56 20.04
C HIS A 211 2.41 4.89 20.48
N ARG A 212 2.35 3.58 20.38
CA ARG A 212 1.19 2.84 20.87
C ARG A 212 1.09 3.01 22.38
N ALA A 213 -0.12 3.28 22.85
CA ALA A 213 -0.38 3.45 24.26
C ALA A 213 0.01 2.19 25.06
N ALA A 214 0.73 2.40 26.13
CA ALA A 214 1.20 1.36 27.02
C ALA A 214 1.34 1.94 28.43
N ILE A 215 0.95 1.16 29.40
CA ILE A 215 1.24 1.40 30.82
C ILE A 215 2.65 0.89 31.09
N THR A 216 3.54 1.76 31.57
CA THR A 216 4.96 1.45 31.76
C THR A 216 5.48 1.74 33.18
N THR A 217 4.60 2.20 34.09
CA THR A 217 4.97 2.38 35.50
C THR A 217 4.57 1.14 36.30
N PRO A 218 5.37 0.70 37.32
CA PRO A 218 5.06 -0.46 38.15
C PRO A 218 3.69 -0.39 38.80
N THR A 219 3.34 0.76 39.36
CA THR A 219 2.07 0.96 40.08
C THR A 219 0.86 0.80 39.19
N GLU A 220 0.88 1.45 38.00
CA GLU A 220 -0.20 1.33 37.02
C GLU A 220 -0.28 -0.06 36.42
N ALA A 221 0.88 -0.71 36.19
CA ALA A 221 0.96 -2.10 35.71
C ALA A 221 0.27 -3.05 36.70
N GLY A 222 0.53 -2.90 37.99
CA GLY A 222 -0.17 -3.66 39.05
C GLY A 222 -1.70 -3.45 39.02
N GLY A 223 -2.14 -2.20 38.80
CA GLY A 223 -3.56 -1.88 38.62
C GLY A 223 -4.19 -2.55 37.41
N LEU A 224 -3.48 -2.52 36.27
CA LEU A 224 -3.90 -3.21 35.04
C LEU A 224 -4.01 -4.72 35.26
N LEU A 225 -3.00 -5.34 35.85
CA LEU A 225 -2.97 -6.79 36.10
C LEU A 225 -4.12 -7.24 37.00
N ARG A 226 -4.43 -6.53 38.06
CA ARG A 226 -5.63 -6.78 38.90
C ARG A 226 -6.91 -6.68 38.10
N ALA A 227 -7.08 -5.64 37.32
CA ALA A 227 -8.26 -5.46 36.48
C ALA A 227 -8.39 -6.62 35.43
N VAL A 228 -7.28 -7.15 34.94
CA VAL A 228 -7.27 -8.31 34.03
C VAL A 228 -7.73 -9.59 34.74
N GLU A 229 -7.34 -9.81 35.99
CA GLU A 229 -7.83 -10.96 36.79
C GLU A 229 -9.35 -10.87 37.02
N ASP A 230 -9.86 -9.68 37.29
CA ASP A 230 -11.29 -9.41 37.52
C ASP A 230 -12.15 -9.34 36.27
N TYR A 231 -11.58 -9.68 35.09
CA TYR A 231 -12.34 -9.66 33.84
C TYR A 231 -13.49 -10.66 33.84
N ASP A 232 -14.72 -10.18 33.81
CA ASP A 232 -15.97 -10.95 33.90
C ASP A 232 -16.55 -11.44 32.57
N GLY A 233 -15.78 -11.31 31.48
CA GLY A 233 -16.21 -11.74 30.15
C GLY A 233 -15.94 -13.23 29.88
N ASN A 234 -15.87 -13.56 28.61
CA ASN A 234 -15.60 -14.94 28.17
C ASN A 234 -14.26 -15.48 28.71
N ASP A 235 -14.24 -16.71 29.20
CA ASP A 235 -13.10 -17.35 29.85
C ASP A 235 -11.85 -17.42 28.97
N LEU A 236 -11.97 -17.83 27.70
CA LEU A 236 -10.82 -17.83 26.78
C LEU A 236 -10.24 -16.43 26.57
N THR A 237 -11.08 -15.39 26.58
CA THR A 237 -10.62 -14.01 26.49
C THR A 237 -9.90 -13.59 27.77
N ARG A 238 -10.42 -13.98 28.93
CA ARG A 238 -9.77 -13.75 30.24
C ARG A 238 -8.40 -14.42 30.30
N ILE A 239 -8.34 -15.71 29.93
CA ILE A 239 -7.09 -16.46 29.90
C ILE A 239 -6.08 -15.83 28.92
N ALA A 240 -6.51 -15.40 27.72
CA ALA A 240 -5.64 -14.71 26.76
C ALA A 240 -5.13 -13.36 27.30
N LEU A 241 -5.96 -12.60 28.02
CA LEU A 241 -5.56 -11.34 28.67
C LEU A 241 -4.53 -11.58 29.80
N ARG A 242 -4.71 -12.62 30.62
CA ARG A 242 -3.79 -13.01 31.70
C ARG A 242 -2.47 -13.53 31.15
N LEU A 243 -2.51 -14.30 30.06
CA LEU A 243 -1.33 -14.89 29.45
C LEU A 243 -0.45 -13.86 28.72
N LEU A 244 -1.07 -12.88 28.07
CA LEU A 244 -0.36 -11.91 27.22
C LEU A 244 0.75 -11.12 27.93
N PRO A 245 0.59 -10.60 29.17
CA PRO A 245 1.67 -9.94 29.91
C PRO A 245 2.84 -10.88 30.26
N HIS A 246 2.60 -12.16 30.53
CA HIS A 246 3.66 -13.13 30.82
C HIS A 246 4.52 -13.47 29.62
N LEU A 247 3.93 -13.54 28.41
CA LEU A 247 4.64 -13.91 27.17
C LEU A 247 5.15 -12.70 26.40
N PHE A 248 4.49 -11.56 26.52
CA PHE A 248 4.68 -10.31 25.77
C PHE A 248 5.02 -10.51 24.27
N VAL A 249 4.45 -11.53 23.68
CA VAL A 249 4.41 -11.75 22.21
C VAL A 249 3.47 -10.75 21.54
N ARG A 250 3.46 -10.66 20.21
CA ARG A 250 2.47 -9.84 19.53
C ARG A 250 1.07 -10.42 19.72
N PRO A 251 0.02 -9.60 19.96
CA PRO A 251 -1.35 -10.10 20.10
C PRO A 251 -1.81 -10.96 18.92
N GLY A 252 -1.29 -10.66 17.71
CA GLY A 252 -1.52 -11.48 16.53
C GLY A 252 -0.89 -12.86 16.62
N GLU A 253 0.29 -12.99 17.22
CA GLU A 253 0.96 -14.27 17.44
C GLU A 253 0.18 -15.10 18.45
N LEU A 254 -0.20 -14.53 19.60
CA LEU A 254 -0.99 -15.22 20.61
C LEU A 254 -2.33 -15.75 20.07
N ARG A 255 -3.07 -14.91 19.32
CA ARG A 255 -4.38 -15.35 18.80
C ARG A 255 -4.30 -16.49 17.78
N TRP A 256 -3.18 -16.61 17.08
CA TRP A 256 -2.93 -17.68 16.10
C TRP A 256 -2.19 -18.87 16.70
N ALA A 257 -1.94 -18.89 18.01
CA ALA A 257 -1.28 -20.00 18.68
C ALA A 257 -2.06 -21.29 18.49
N GLU A 258 -1.36 -22.36 18.11
CA GLU A 258 -1.89 -23.71 17.96
C GLU A 258 -1.27 -24.63 19.00
N TRP A 259 -2.03 -25.61 19.49
CA TRP A 259 -1.56 -26.55 20.48
C TRP A 259 -0.29 -27.32 20.04
N SER A 260 -0.17 -27.62 18.77
CA SER A 260 0.99 -28.31 18.16
C SER A 260 2.31 -27.53 18.25
N GLU A 261 2.24 -26.22 18.57
CA GLU A 261 3.41 -25.33 18.68
C GLU A 261 4.04 -25.36 20.07
N PHE A 262 3.39 -26.01 21.06
CA PHE A 262 3.81 -26.03 22.46
C PHE A 262 4.49 -27.37 22.81
N ASP A 263 5.69 -27.29 23.35
CA ASP A 263 6.40 -28.38 24.00
C ASP A 263 6.33 -28.14 25.52
N PHE A 264 5.34 -28.76 26.16
CA PHE A 264 5.07 -28.54 27.59
C PHE A 264 6.16 -29.15 28.48
N ASP A 265 6.79 -30.27 28.04
CA ASP A 265 7.87 -30.91 28.78
C ASP A 265 9.12 -30.02 28.84
N LYS A 266 9.41 -29.32 27.74
CA LYS A 266 10.52 -28.35 27.65
C LYS A 266 10.13 -26.92 28.06
N ALA A 267 8.87 -26.68 28.35
CA ALA A 267 8.34 -25.37 28.65
C ALA A 267 8.64 -24.32 27.54
N VAL A 268 8.37 -24.68 26.30
CA VAL A 268 8.66 -23.82 25.11
C VAL A 268 7.47 -23.76 24.20
N TRP A 269 7.14 -22.54 23.74
CA TRP A 269 6.26 -22.29 22.62
C TRP A 269 7.11 -21.92 21.39
N THR A 270 7.03 -22.68 20.31
CA THR A 270 7.74 -22.41 19.06
C THR A 270 6.79 -21.87 17.99
N ILE A 271 6.84 -20.57 17.77
CA ILE A 271 6.03 -19.90 16.74
C ILE A 271 6.70 -20.14 15.38
N PRO A 272 6.03 -20.78 14.40
CA PRO A 272 6.63 -21.08 13.11
C PRO A 272 6.84 -19.82 12.26
N ASP A 273 7.75 -19.87 11.31
CA ASP A 273 8.22 -18.76 10.49
C ASP A 273 7.10 -18.08 9.67
N HIS A 274 6.15 -18.85 9.16
CA HIS A 274 5.04 -18.35 8.37
C HIS A 274 4.06 -17.48 9.18
N LYS A 275 4.01 -17.66 10.52
CA LYS A 275 3.24 -16.81 11.45
C LYS A 275 4.02 -15.55 11.89
N MET A 276 5.34 -15.56 11.68
CA MET A 276 6.21 -14.47 12.12
C MET A 276 6.38 -13.37 11.05
N LYS A 277 6.33 -12.11 11.50
CA LYS A 277 6.52 -10.96 10.60
C LYS A 277 7.86 -11.01 9.85
N MET A 278 8.90 -11.53 10.48
CA MET A 278 10.26 -11.62 9.93
C MET A 278 10.57 -12.95 9.23
N ARG A 279 9.57 -13.84 9.06
CA ARG A 279 9.73 -15.14 8.40
C ARG A 279 10.87 -15.97 9.00
N ARG A 280 10.99 -15.96 10.33
CA ARG A 280 11.94 -16.81 11.10
C ARG A 280 11.21 -17.39 12.30
N PRO A 281 11.38 -18.67 12.63
CA PRO A 281 10.75 -19.26 13.79
C PRO A 281 11.21 -18.55 15.07
N HIS A 282 10.33 -18.46 16.06
CA HIS A 282 10.60 -17.81 17.33
C HIS A 282 10.22 -18.71 18.49
N ALA A 283 11.22 -19.14 19.27
CA ALA A 283 10.99 -19.89 20.48
C ALA A 283 10.78 -18.94 21.66
N VAL A 284 9.72 -19.14 22.41
CA VAL A 284 9.30 -18.37 23.59
C VAL A 284 9.39 -19.28 24.82
N PRO A 285 10.27 -18.99 25.80
CA PRO A 285 10.30 -19.73 27.05
C PRO A 285 9.01 -19.50 27.85
N LEU A 286 8.43 -20.52 28.40
CA LEU A 286 7.22 -20.49 29.21
C LEU A 286 7.61 -20.52 30.70
N SER A 287 7.16 -19.49 31.44
CA SER A 287 7.27 -19.48 32.89
C SER A 287 6.27 -20.45 33.53
N ARG A 288 6.46 -20.76 34.81
CA ARG A 288 5.51 -21.59 35.59
C ARG A 288 4.10 -20.99 35.57
N GLN A 289 3.98 -19.69 35.66
CA GLN A 289 2.70 -18.97 35.60
C GLN A 289 2.06 -19.11 34.20
N ALA A 290 2.84 -18.92 33.14
CA ALA A 290 2.33 -19.10 31.78
C ALA A 290 1.82 -20.53 31.54
N LEU A 291 2.54 -21.53 32.00
CA LEU A 291 2.12 -22.95 31.93
C LEU A 291 0.84 -23.20 32.74
N ALA A 292 0.73 -22.63 33.96
CA ALA A 292 -0.45 -22.77 34.80
C ALA A 292 -1.68 -22.11 34.12
N ILE A 293 -1.53 -20.90 33.55
CA ILE A 293 -2.60 -20.23 32.85
C ILE A 293 -3.05 -20.97 31.58
N ILE A 294 -2.11 -21.57 30.82
CA ILE A 294 -2.45 -22.38 29.65
C ILE A 294 -3.18 -23.67 30.10
N GLY A 295 -2.77 -24.26 31.24
CA GLY A 295 -3.42 -25.44 31.81
C GLY A 295 -4.87 -25.22 32.26
N GLU A 296 -5.33 -23.98 32.42
CA GLU A 296 -6.73 -23.67 32.71
C GLU A 296 -7.63 -23.84 31.47
N ILE A 297 -7.05 -23.93 30.25
CA ILE A 297 -7.81 -24.15 29.03
C ILE A 297 -8.15 -25.64 28.93
N GLU A 298 -9.43 -25.98 29.00
CA GLU A 298 -9.88 -27.35 28.75
C GLU A 298 -9.54 -27.71 27.31
N HIS A 299 -8.58 -28.66 27.18
CA HIS A 299 -8.18 -29.19 25.90
C HIS A 299 -8.96 -30.48 25.63
N ASP A 300 -10.11 -30.36 24.99
CA ASP A 300 -10.82 -31.47 24.43
C ASP A 300 -10.21 -31.81 23.06
N ALA A 301 -9.56 -33.00 22.96
CA ALA A 301 -8.87 -33.42 21.74
C ALA A 301 -9.88 -33.50 20.59
N GLY A 302 -9.83 -32.55 19.66
CA GLY A 302 -10.75 -32.42 18.53
C GLY A 302 -11.61 -31.18 18.55
N TYR A 303 -11.61 -30.37 19.63
CA TYR A 303 -12.40 -29.16 19.72
C TYR A 303 -11.85 -28.03 18.82
N SER A 304 -10.56 -27.76 18.84
CA SER A 304 -9.91 -26.78 17.97
C SER A 304 -8.38 -27.01 17.90
N ALA A 305 -7.77 -26.75 16.75
CA ALA A 305 -6.31 -26.69 16.65
C ALA A 305 -5.74 -25.45 17.37
N PHE A 306 -6.53 -24.37 17.48
CA PHE A 306 -6.09 -23.11 18.11
C PHE A 306 -6.20 -23.17 19.63
N LEU A 307 -5.22 -22.56 20.30
CA LEU A 307 -5.26 -22.32 21.74
C LEU A 307 -6.42 -21.35 22.09
N PHE A 308 -6.66 -20.36 21.25
CA PHE A 308 -7.72 -19.36 21.40
C PHE A 308 -8.64 -19.32 20.17
N PRO A 309 -9.55 -20.30 20.04
CA PRO A 309 -10.49 -20.33 18.92
C PRO A 309 -11.54 -19.21 19.02
N SER A 310 -12.17 -18.91 17.89
CA SER A 310 -13.33 -18.03 17.85
C SER A 310 -14.55 -18.72 18.44
N LEU A 311 -15.34 -18.02 19.24
CA LEU A 311 -16.60 -18.53 19.81
C LEU A 311 -17.66 -18.89 18.76
N ARG A 312 -17.53 -18.36 17.53
CA ARG A 312 -18.51 -18.57 16.45
C ARG A 312 -18.08 -19.63 15.44
N ALA A 313 -16.78 -19.96 15.39
CA ALA A 313 -16.21 -20.85 14.39
C ALA A 313 -14.87 -21.39 14.91
N LEU A 314 -14.87 -22.65 15.35
CA LEU A 314 -13.74 -23.27 16.04
C LEU A 314 -12.53 -23.55 15.11
N ASP A 315 -12.77 -23.50 13.80
CA ASP A 315 -11.77 -23.57 12.74
C ASP A 315 -11.01 -22.25 12.52
N ARG A 316 -11.32 -21.22 13.31
CA ARG A 316 -10.70 -19.88 13.23
C ARG A 316 -10.21 -19.40 14.59
N PRO A 317 -9.13 -18.65 14.64
CA PRO A 317 -8.66 -18.05 15.88
C PRO A 317 -9.61 -16.92 16.33
N MET A 318 -9.53 -16.52 17.60
CA MET A 318 -10.24 -15.35 18.12
C MET A 318 -10.00 -14.11 17.25
N SER A 319 -10.95 -13.17 17.26
CA SER A 319 -10.85 -11.92 16.50
C SER A 319 -9.60 -11.10 16.89
N ASP A 320 -9.01 -10.41 15.94
CA ASP A 320 -7.85 -9.51 16.17
C ASP A 320 -8.16 -8.32 17.08
N ASN A 321 -9.43 -8.00 17.27
CA ASN A 321 -9.88 -6.95 18.17
C ASN A 321 -10.28 -7.43 19.57
N THR A 322 -10.33 -8.74 19.82
CA THR A 322 -10.85 -9.31 21.08
C THR A 322 -10.12 -8.76 22.30
N ILE A 323 -8.80 -8.79 22.32
CA ILE A 323 -7.97 -8.25 23.43
C ILE A 323 -8.22 -6.76 23.64
N ASN A 324 -8.26 -5.96 22.57
CA ASN A 324 -8.50 -4.53 22.69
C ASN A 324 -9.93 -4.23 23.15
N ALA A 325 -10.93 -4.97 22.69
CA ALA A 325 -12.30 -4.83 23.13
C ALA A 325 -12.44 -5.16 24.64
N ALA A 326 -11.75 -6.19 25.11
CA ALA A 326 -11.72 -6.56 26.52
C ALA A 326 -11.05 -5.49 27.38
N LEU A 327 -9.92 -4.91 26.95
CA LEU A 327 -9.29 -3.78 27.62
C LEU A 327 -10.23 -2.56 27.70
N ARG A 328 -11.04 -2.29 26.63
CA ARG A 328 -12.07 -1.22 26.66
C ARG A 328 -13.15 -1.52 27.69
N ARG A 329 -13.58 -2.78 27.81
CA ARG A 329 -14.57 -3.19 28.83
C ARG A 329 -14.02 -3.01 30.24
N LEU A 330 -12.74 -3.26 30.46
CA LEU A 330 -12.04 -2.98 31.73
C LEU A 330 -11.81 -1.48 32.01
N GLY A 331 -12.26 -0.58 31.12
CA GLY A 331 -12.16 0.88 31.30
C GLY A 331 -10.90 1.53 30.74
N PHE A 332 -9.92 0.76 30.22
CA PHE A 332 -8.71 1.34 29.64
C PHE A 332 -8.97 1.92 28.25
N SER A 333 -8.76 3.22 28.05
CA SER A 333 -8.92 3.87 26.75
C SER A 333 -7.86 3.40 25.75
N LYS A 334 -8.10 3.63 24.43
CA LYS A 334 -7.12 3.31 23.36
C LYS A 334 -5.80 4.09 23.53
N ASP A 335 -5.84 5.20 24.25
CA ASP A 335 -4.71 6.09 24.49
C ASP A 335 -3.99 5.78 25.82
N GLN A 336 -4.52 4.86 26.64
CA GLN A 336 -3.91 4.34 27.86
C GLN A 336 -3.27 2.98 27.65
N MET A 337 -4.02 2.01 27.08
CA MET A 337 -3.52 0.64 26.94
C MET A 337 -4.07 -0.05 25.68
N THR A 338 -3.24 -0.85 25.05
CA THR A 338 -3.61 -1.74 23.96
C THR A 338 -2.97 -3.13 24.17
N GLY A 339 -3.48 -4.16 23.50
CA GLY A 339 -2.85 -5.49 23.57
C GLY A 339 -1.37 -5.46 23.16
N HIS A 340 -0.96 -4.52 22.30
CA HIS A 340 0.45 -4.30 21.97
C HIS A 340 1.24 -3.59 23.07
N GLY A 341 0.53 -2.87 23.96
CA GLY A 341 1.10 -2.16 25.11
C GLY A 341 1.78 -3.10 26.12
N PHE A 342 1.32 -4.35 26.25
CA PHE A 342 1.99 -5.33 27.12
C PHE A 342 3.45 -5.59 26.74
N ARG A 343 3.76 -5.53 25.43
CA ARG A 343 5.15 -5.65 24.97
C ARG A 343 5.99 -4.44 25.33
N ALA A 344 5.42 -3.23 25.17
CA ALA A 344 6.11 -2.00 25.56
C ALA A 344 6.28 -1.94 27.09
N MET A 345 5.28 -2.37 27.86
CA MET A 345 5.37 -2.52 29.32
C MET A 345 6.55 -3.42 29.72
N ALA A 346 6.60 -4.64 29.16
CA ALA A 346 7.68 -5.58 29.46
C ALA A 346 9.05 -5.05 29.01
N ALA A 347 9.16 -4.51 27.78
CA ALA A 347 10.40 -3.93 27.28
C ALA A 347 10.92 -2.79 28.18
N THR A 348 10.03 -1.88 28.59
CA THR A 348 10.42 -0.75 29.43
C THR A 348 10.86 -1.23 30.82
N LEU A 349 10.02 -2.00 31.49
CA LEU A 349 10.30 -2.42 32.86
C LEU A 349 11.50 -3.36 32.98
N LEU A 350 11.70 -4.30 32.03
CA LEU A 350 12.89 -5.15 32.00
C LEU A 350 14.19 -4.36 31.76
N ASN A 351 14.15 -3.35 30.87
CA ASN A 351 15.32 -2.48 30.67
C ASN A 351 15.59 -1.61 31.91
N GLU A 352 14.57 -1.07 32.56
CA GLU A 352 14.72 -0.27 33.79
C GLU A 352 15.26 -1.08 34.99
N MET A 353 15.03 -2.39 35.02
CA MET A 353 15.65 -3.27 36.03
C MET A 353 17.17 -3.27 35.95
N GLY A 354 17.75 -3.12 34.74
CA GLY A 354 19.20 -3.05 34.53
C GLY A 354 19.97 -4.35 34.79
N ILE A 355 19.28 -5.47 34.98
CA ILE A 355 19.88 -6.80 35.31
C ILE A 355 19.90 -7.77 34.14
N TRP A 356 19.23 -7.43 33.04
CA TRP A 356 19.12 -8.26 31.85
C TRP A 356 19.87 -7.66 30.67
N ASN A 357 20.49 -8.52 29.86
CA ASN A 357 21.13 -8.04 28.63
C ASN A 357 20.05 -7.45 27.68
N PRO A 358 20.21 -6.21 27.22
CA PRO A 358 19.25 -5.59 26.28
C PRO A 358 19.04 -6.42 25.01
N ASP A 359 20.08 -7.13 24.52
CA ASP A 359 19.95 -7.99 23.33
C ASP A 359 19.10 -9.24 23.63
N ALA A 360 19.08 -9.74 24.87
CA ALA A 360 18.18 -10.83 25.29
C ALA A 360 16.72 -10.35 25.30
N ILE A 361 16.45 -9.13 25.78
CA ILE A 361 15.12 -8.49 25.75
C ILE A 361 14.65 -8.31 24.31
N GLU A 362 15.49 -7.73 23.44
CA GLU A 362 15.17 -7.52 22.01
C GLU A 362 14.93 -8.85 21.28
N ARG A 363 15.70 -9.90 21.63
CA ARG A 363 15.54 -11.24 21.08
C ARG A 363 14.20 -11.86 21.52
N GLN A 364 13.79 -11.68 22.79
CA GLN A 364 12.50 -12.13 23.28
C GLN A 364 11.34 -11.39 22.60
N LEU A 365 11.51 -10.11 22.30
CA LEU A 365 10.55 -9.34 21.52
C LEU A 365 10.51 -9.70 20.02
N ALA A 366 11.38 -10.60 19.54
CA ALA A 366 11.54 -10.90 18.13
C ALA A 366 11.68 -9.62 17.27
N HIS A 367 12.42 -8.64 17.78
CA HIS A 367 12.77 -7.44 17.02
C HIS A 367 13.94 -7.74 16.07
N ALA A 368 13.89 -7.16 14.87
CA ALA A 368 15.03 -7.20 13.98
C ALA A 368 16.01 -6.09 14.37
N ASP A 369 17.29 -6.43 14.51
CA ASP A 369 18.33 -5.42 14.63
C ASP A 369 18.24 -4.44 13.45
N GLY A 370 18.02 -3.17 13.76
CA GLY A 370 17.99 -2.08 12.77
C GLY A 370 19.35 -1.87 12.08
N ASN A 371 20.44 -2.30 12.74
CA ASN A 371 21.79 -2.21 12.23
C ASN A 371 22.19 -3.51 11.53
N SER A 372 22.48 -3.44 10.21
CA SER A 372 22.87 -4.60 9.41
C SER A 372 24.17 -5.26 9.88
N ILE A 373 25.10 -4.47 10.43
CA ILE A 373 26.38 -4.95 10.98
C ILE A 373 26.10 -5.72 12.29
N ARG A 374 25.32 -5.17 13.23
CA ARG A 374 24.94 -5.82 14.47
C ARG A 374 24.18 -7.12 14.21
N ARG A 375 23.32 -7.14 13.18
CA ARG A 375 22.57 -8.33 12.73
C ARG A 375 23.46 -9.48 12.27
N ALA A 376 24.60 -9.19 11.64
CA ALA A 376 25.57 -10.18 11.19
C ALA A 376 26.30 -10.86 12.37
N TYR A 377 26.54 -10.11 13.45
CA TYR A 377 27.22 -10.59 14.66
C TYR A 377 26.27 -11.14 15.73
N ALA A 378 25.00 -10.73 15.76
CA ALA A 378 24.00 -11.13 16.76
C ALA A 378 23.43 -12.52 16.46
N ARG A 379 24.27 -13.59 16.45
CA ARG A 379 23.84 -15.00 16.29
C ARG A 379 23.39 -15.64 17.60
N GLY A 380 23.70 -15.03 18.75
CA GLY A 380 23.32 -15.55 20.06
C GLY A 380 21.81 -15.57 20.25
N GLN A 381 21.27 -16.69 20.69
CA GLN A 381 19.84 -16.84 21.05
C GLN A 381 19.56 -16.36 22.47
N TYR A 382 20.59 -16.16 23.30
CA TYR A 382 20.48 -15.83 24.73
C TYR A 382 19.48 -16.75 25.46
N TRP A 383 19.42 -18.04 25.06
CA TRP A 383 18.33 -18.93 25.47
C TRP A 383 18.22 -19.09 26.98
N GLU A 384 19.32 -19.47 27.64
CA GLU A 384 19.33 -19.67 29.08
C GLU A 384 19.01 -18.37 29.86
N GLU A 385 19.53 -17.23 29.36
CA GLU A 385 19.22 -15.94 29.96
C GLU A 385 17.74 -15.60 29.77
N ARG A 386 17.19 -15.82 28.58
CA ARG A 386 15.76 -15.58 28.31
C ARG A 386 14.86 -16.48 29.14
N VAL A 387 15.20 -17.73 29.37
CA VAL A 387 14.46 -18.65 30.28
C VAL A 387 14.41 -18.06 31.70
N ARG A 388 15.55 -17.63 32.23
CA ARG A 388 15.62 -16.98 33.56
C ARG A 388 14.89 -15.64 33.59
N MET A 389 15.04 -14.85 32.57
CA MET A 389 14.36 -13.55 32.42
C MET A 389 12.85 -13.70 32.38
N MET A 390 12.31 -14.65 31.61
CA MET A 390 10.88 -14.87 31.50
C MET A 390 10.26 -15.36 32.80
N GLN A 391 10.97 -16.20 33.54
CA GLN A 391 10.51 -16.62 34.88
C GLN A 391 10.55 -15.45 35.86
N HIS A 392 11.65 -14.72 35.92
CA HIS A 392 11.78 -13.52 36.76
C HIS A 392 10.72 -12.46 36.44
N TRP A 393 10.48 -12.24 35.15
CA TRP A 393 9.43 -11.31 34.71
C TRP A 393 8.05 -11.72 35.18
N SER A 394 7.71 -12.99 35.08
CA SER A 394 6.43 -13.51 35.57
C SER A 394 6.29 -13.40 37.09
N ASP A 395 7.34 -13.70 37.84
CA ASP A 395 7.36 -13.52 39.29
C ASP A 395 7.22 -12.02 39.67
N TYR A 396 7.84 -11.13 38.92
CA TYR A 396 7.74 -9.67 39.13
C TYR A 396 6.35 -9.14 38.82
N ILE A 397 5.68 -9.52 37.74
CA ILE A 397 4.32 -9.02 37.44
C ILE A 397 3.29 -9.59 38.42
N ASP A 398 3.50 -10.79 38.97
CA ASP A 398 2.68 -11.32 40.08
C ASP A 398 2.84 -10.44 41.33
N GLN A 399 4.07 -10.06 41.70
CA GLN A 399 4.31 -9.14 42.81
C GLN A 399 3.62 -7.79 42.60
N LEU A 400 3.64 -7.26 41.38
CA LEU A 400 2.93 -6.02 41.03
C LEU A 400 1.40 -6.16 41.16
N ARG A 401 0.87 -7.29 40.72
CA ARG A 401 -0.56 -7.62 40.84
C ARG A 401 -0.98 -7.71 42.30
N ASP A 402 -0.22 -8.44 43.10
CA ASP A 402 -0.55 -8.73 44.48
C ASP A 402 -0.27 -7.57 45.44
N GLY A 403 0.30 -6.47 44.92
CA GLY A 403 0.55 -5.25 45.69
C GLY A 403 1.73 -5.31 46.65
N ALA A 404 2.65 -6.25 46.45
CA ALA A 404 3.86 -6.37 47.24
C ALA A 404 4.77 -5.14 47.09
N THR A 405 5.38 -4.68 48.21
CA THR A 405 6.37 -3.60 48.17
C THR A 405 7.65 -4.10 47.45
N ILE A 406 7.92 -3.53 46.31
CA ILE A 406 9.12 -3.92 45.54
C ILE A 406 10.33 -3.21 46.15
N LEU A 407 11.17 -3.95 46.84
CA LEU A 407 12.48 -3.46 47.29
C LEU A 407 13.41 -3.38 46.06
N ARG A 408 13.67 -2.17 45.57
CA ARG A 408 14.73 -1.93 44.58
C ARG A 408 16.07 -2.03 45.25
N PRO A 409 16.97 -2.94 44.87
CA PRO A 409 18.33 -2.93 45.36
C PRO A 409 18.96 -1.58 44.91
N LYS A 410 19.38 -0.76 45.87
CA LYS A 410 20.22 0.41 45.57
C LYS A 410 21.62 -0.14 45.26
N PHE A 411 21.95 -0.27 44.02
CA PHE A 411 23.35 -0.46 43.61
C PHE A 411 24.07 0.87 43.88
N GLY A 412 24.86 0.90 44.94
CA GLY A 412 25.74 2.03 45.23
C GLY A 412 26.72 2.18 44.10
N HIS A 413 26.72 3.29 43.41
CA HIS A 413 27.87 3.72 42.66
C HIS A 413 28.96 4.00 43.69
N SER A 414 29.91 3.06 43.82
CA SER A 414 31.19 3.36 44.43
C SER A 414 31.92 4.34 43.47
N ALA A 415 31.86 5.61 43.83
CA ALA A 415 32.79 6.59 43.28
C ALA A 415 34.21 6.20 43.67
N SER A 416 35.03 6.00 42.70
CA SER A 416 36.51 6.11 42.77
C SER A 416 37.03 6.73 41.50
#